data_2c4d5d80faffdef5f14bc439807012ca
#
_entry.id   2c4d5d80faffdef5f14bc439807012ca
#
_cell.length_a   1.000
_cell.length_b   1.000
_cell.length_c   1.000
_cell.angle_alpha   90.00
_cell.angle_beta   90.00
_cell.angle_gamma   90.00
#
_symmetry.space_group_name_H-M   'P 1'
#
loop_
_entity.id
_entity.type
_entity.pdbx_description
1 polymer ?
#
loop_
_entity_poly.entity_id
_entity_poly.type
_entity_poly.pdbx_seq_one_letter_code
_entity_poly.pdbx_strand_id
1 'polypeptide(L)'
;TSRGLGDVYKRQTKEDLFITCIQRGMRILTQVIEEIMASDDKLLVKAEKLIRATCVHSKRNANYIRLYNEIASEKDSERTQMLVREIESETSGIYTTAIAQALAKGDVRPDLDPRLFAFFLDNLLMSLQFSYTCDYYKERFKFYTGVDVEEMDEERVIGQLLKFVESAFTFEKK
;
A
#
# COMPACT_ATOMS: atom_id res chain seq x y z
N THR A 1 -16.53 -34.91 -22.45
CA THR A 1 -16.98 -33.71 -21.72
C THR A 1 -16.54 -33.69 -20.25
N SER A 2 -15.93 -34.71 -19.64
CA SER A 2 -15.42 -34.73 -18.29
C SER A 2 -14.08 -33.97 -18.10
N ARG A 3 -13.32 -33.79 -19.19
CA ARG A 3 -12.06 -33.02 -19.15
C ARG A 3 -12.30 -31.51 -18.90
N GLY A 4 -13.37 -30.94 -19.40
CA GLY A 4 -13.69 -29.52 -19.21
C GLY A 4 -14.06 -29.17 -17.76
N LEU A 5 -14.80 -30.02 -17.08
CA LEU A 5 -15.19 -29.84 -15.67
C LEU A 5 -13.99 -29.98 -14.72
N GLY A 6 -13.09 -30.90 -14.99
CA GLY A 6 -11.85 -31.07 -14.22
C GLY A 6 -10.89 -29.89 -14.38
N ASP A 7 -10.84 -29.25 -15.54
CA ASP A 7 -10.01 -28.06 -15.80
C ASP A 7 -10.57 -26.79 -15.14
N VAL A 8 -11.90 -26.63 -15.15
CA VAL A 8 -12.59 -25.54 -14.45
C VAL A 8 -12.41 -25.67 -12.93
N TYR A 9 -12.59 -26.86 -12.38
CA TYR A 9 -12.39 -27.12 -10.96
C TYR A 9 -10.93 -26.87 -10.52
N LYS A 10 -9.95 -27.31 -11.31
CA LYS A 10 -8.53 -27.05 -11.04
C LYS A 10 -8.17 -25.57 -11.16
N ARG A 11 -8.79 -24.81 -12.04
CA ARG A 11 -8.63 -23.36 -12.15
C ARG A 11 -9.19 -22.68 -10.91
N GLN A 12 -10.42 -22.97 -10.51
CA GLN A 12 -11.05 -22.39 -9.32
C GLN A 12 -10.22 -22.64 -8.06
N THR A 13 -9.74 -23.86 -7.82
CA THR A 13 -8.89 -24.17 -6.65
C THR A 13 -7.54 -23.45 -6.68
N LYS A 14 -6.98 -23.19 -7.85
CA LYS A 14 -5.73 -22.44 -7.98
C LYS A 14 -5.94 -20.96 -7.68
N GLU A 15 -7.03 -20.42 -8.15
CA GLU A 15 -7.45 -19.02 -7.92
C GLU A 15 -7.77 -18.76 -6.45
N ASP A 16 -8.52 -19.64 -5.81
CA ASP A 16 -8.83 -19.57 -4.38
C ASP A 16 -7.57 -19.62 -3.52
N LEU A 17 -6.60 -20.46 -3.90
CA LEU A 17 -5.32 -20.53 -3.21
C LEU A 17 -4.53 -19.21 -3.35
N PHE A 18 -4.52 -18.63 -4.55
CA PHE A 18 -3.87 -17.36 -4.82
C PHE A 18 -4.47 -16.23 -3.99
N ILE A 19 -5.79 -16.09 -3.99
CA ILE A 19 -6.52 -15.09 -3.19
C ILE A 19 -6.21 -15.28 -1.71
N THR A 20 -6.26 -16.52 -1.23
CA THR A 20 -5.93 -16.85 0.18
C THR A 20 -4.51 -16.44 0.55
N CYS A 21 -3.54 -16.67 -0.34
CA CYS A 21 -2.15 -16.25 -0.12
C CYS A 21 -2.02 -14.73 -0.02
N ILE A 22 -2.66 -13.99 -0.92
CA ILE A 22 -2.64 -12.53 -0.89
C ILE A 22 -3.30 -12.00 0.38
N GLN A 23 -4.51 -12.45 0.69
CA GLN A 23 -5.22 -12.06 1.90
C GLN A 23 -4.39 -12.31 3.16
N ARG A 24 -3.67 -13.44 3.21
CA ARG A 24 -2.76 -13.74 4.33
C ARG A 24 -1.59 -12.76 4.41
N GLY A 25 -0.98 -12.43 3.27
CA GLY A 25 0.12 -11.45 3.21
C GLY A 25 -0.35 -10.03 3.57
N MET A 26 -1.50 -9.63 3.04
CA MET A 26 -2.10 -8.33 3.31
C MET A 26 -2.52 -8.18 4.78
N ARG A 27 -3.09 -9.22 5.37
CA ARG A 27 -3.54 -9.20 6.78
C ARG A 27 -2.42 -8.81 7.75
N ILE A 28 -1.19 -9.22 7.49
CA ILE A 28 -0.02 -8.84 8.29
C ILE A 28 0.20 -7.33 8.25
N LEU A 29 0.10 -6.74 7.08
CA LEU A 29 0.28 -5.29 6.90
C LEU A 29 -0.93 -4.52 7.44
N THR A 30 -2.15 -5.00 7.18
CA THR A 30 -3.38 -4.37 7.66
C THR A 30 -3.42 -4.26 9.18
N GLN A 31 -3.02 -5.30 9.90
CA GLN A 31 -2.93 -5.26 11.37
C GLN A 31 -1.97 -4.17 11.86
N VAL A 32 -0.80 -4.02 11.23
CA VAL A 32 0.15 -2.96 11.58
C VAL A 32 -0.43 -1.58 11.26
N ILE A 33 -1.13 -1.43 10.14
CA ILE A 33 -1.81 -0.18 9.77
C ILE A 33 -2.89 0.18 10.79
N GLU A 34 -3.73 -0.79 11.19
CA GLU A 34 -4.76 -0.60 12.20
C GLU A 34 -4.19 -0.13 13.53
N GLU A 35 -3.14 -0.79 14.04
CA GLU A 35 -2.47 -0.40 15.28
C GLU A 35 -1.93 1.03 15.22
N ILE A 36 -1.28 1.39 14.11
CA ILE A 36 -0.75 2.75 13.92
C ILE A 36 -1.88 3.76 13.87
N MET A 37 -2.95 3.48 13.11
CA MET A 37 -4.07 4.41 12.93
C MET A 37 -4.94 4.55 14.18
N ALA A 38 -5.03 3.51 15.02
CA ALA A 38 -5.75 3.55 16.28
C ALA A 38 -5.00 4.32 17.39
N SER A 39 -3.71 4.63 17.22
CA SER A 39 -2.95 5.39 18.22
C SER A 39 -3.45 6.84 18.36
N ASP A 40 -3.12 7.51 19.47
CA ASP A 40 -3.43 8.92 19.69
C ASP A 40 -2.44 9.90 19.04
N ASP A 41 -1.51 9.38 18.24
CA ASP A 41 -0.54 10.19 17.54
C ASP A 41 -1.17 11.13 16.52
N LYS A 42 -0.52 12.26 16.26
CA LYS A 42 -0.88 13.14 15.15
C LYS A 42 -0.69 12.42 13.81
N LEU A 43 -1.46 12.83 12.80
CA LEU A 43 -1.45 12.17 11.48
C LEU A 43 -0.05 12.09 10.86
N LEU A 44 0.78 13.11 11.01
CA LEU A 44 2.16 13.10 10.48
C LEU A 44 3.03 12.03 11.15
N VAL A 45 2.89 11.83 12.47
CA VAL A 45 3.59 10.77 13.20
C VAL A 45 3.10 9.38 12.75
N LYS A 46 1.79 9.24 12.53
CA LYS A 46 1.21 8.02 11.94
C LYS A 46 1.77 7.76 10.53
N ALA A 47 1.89 8.80 9.70
CA ALA A 47 2.47 8.69 8.36
C ALA A 47 3.93 8.22 8.42
N GLU A 48 4.76 8.75 9.32
CA GLU A 48 6.13 8.28 9.51
C GLU A 48 6.18 6.80 9.91
N LYS A 49 5.37 6.40 10.88
CA LYS A 49 5.27 4.99 11.31
C LYS A 49 4.84 4.07 10.18
N LEU A 50 3.89 4.51 9.34
CA LEU A 50 3.46 3.76 8.15
C LEU A 50 4.57 3.60 7.13
N ILE A 51 5.30 4.66 6.81
CA ILE A 51 6.42 4.61 5.85
C ILE A 51 7.47 3.61 6.35
N ARG A 52 7.84 3.68 7.64
CA ARG A 52 8.77 2.72 8.27
C ARG A 52 8.27 1.28 8.21
N ALA A 53 7.01 1.06 8.59
CA ALA A 53 6.37 -0.26 8.53
C ALA A 53 6.36 -0.80 7.10
N THR A 54 6.09 0.05 6.11
CA THR A 54 6.11 -0.29 4.68
C THR A 54 7.50 -0.77 4.23
N CYS A 55 8.58 -0.07 4.61
CA CYS A 55 9.94 -0.48 4.29
C CYS A 55 10.27 -1.86 4.90
N VAL A 56 9.95 -2.06 6.17
CA VAL A 56 10.19 -3.34 6.87
C VAL A 56 9.38 -4.47 6.27
N HIS A 57 8.08 -4.23 6.01
CA HIS A 57 7.18 -5.21 5.42
C HIS A 57 7.63 -5.62 4.02
N SER A 58 8.04 -4.66 3.20
CA SER A 58 8.50 -4.91 1.83
C SER A 58 9.69 -5.88 1.78
N LYS A 59 10.65 -5.69 2.67
CA LYS A 59 11.83 -6.56 2.75
C LYS A 59 11.50 -7.97 3.23
N ARG A 60 10.57 -8.09 4.21
CA ARG A 60 10.21 -9.37 4.83
C ARG A 60 9.22 -10.19 4.02
N ASN A 61 8.37 -9.54 3.27
CA ASN A 61 7.21 -10.15 2.60
C ASN A 61 7.20 -9.92 1.08
N ALA A 62 8.38 -9.78 0.46
CA ALA A 62 8.55 -9.47 -0.95
C ALA A 62 7.73 -10.36 -1.90
N ASN A 63 7.59 -11.67 -1.59
CA ASN A 63 6.84 -12.59 -2.42
C ASN A 63 5.34 -12.28 -2.48
N TYR A 64 4.74 -11.82 -1.38
CA TYR A 64 3.32 -11.42 -1.37
C TYR A 64 3.10 -10.15 -2.19
N ILE A 65 4.04 -9.20 -2.11
CA ILE A 65 3.95 -7.94 -2.84
C ILE A 65 4.14 -8.17 -4.35
N ARG A 66 5.05 -9.05 -4.76
CA ARG A 66 5.20 -9.46 -6.17
C ARG A 66 3.93 -10.13 -6.68
N LEU A 67 3.37 -11.04 -5.90
CA LEU A 67 2.13 -11.72 -6.24
C LEU A 67 0.96 -10.72 -6.42
N TYR A 68 0.85 -9.74 -5.53
CA TYR A 68 -0.13 -8.66 -5.65
C TYR A 68 0.05 -7.86 -6.95
N ASN A 69 1.30 -7.47 -7.28
CA ASN A 69 1.59 -6.73 -8.51
C ASN A 69 1.26 -7.53 -9.79
N GLU A 70 1.49 -8.85 -9.79
CA GLU A 70 1.12 -9.73 -10.91
C GLU A 70 -0.39 -9.75 -11.12
N ILE A 71 -1.16 -9.91 -10.05
CA ILE A 71 -2.64 -10.00 -10.12
C ILE A 71 -3.26 -8.64 -10.48
N ALA A 72 -2.74 -7.54 -9.95
CA ALA A 72 -3.20 -6.20 -10.29
C ALA A 72 -3.03 -5.86 -11.78
N SER A 73 -2.18 -6.62 -12.49
CA SER A 73 -1.92 -6.48 -13.92
C SER A 73 -2.83 -7.36 -14.80
N GLU A 74 -3.68 -8.21 -14.23
CA GLU A 74 -4.59 -9.07 -14.99
C GLU A 74 -5.72 -8.28 -15.65
N LYS A 75 -6.16 -8.75 -16.84
CA LYS A 75 -7.15 -8.05 -17.68
C LYS A 75 -8.60 -8.51 -17.47
N ASP A 76 -8.87 -9.43 -16.57
CA ASP A 76 -10.21 -9.91 -16.28
C ASP A 76 -10.96 -8.94 -15.37
N SER A 77 -12.02 -8.28 -15.88
CA SER A 77 -12.72 -7.21 -15.17
C SER A 77 -13.52 -7.69 -13.95
N GLU A 78 -14.12 -8.87 -14.00
CA GLU A 78 -14.90 -9.41 -12.88
C GLU A 78 -13.97 -9.82 -11.74
N ARG A 79 -12.87 -10.45 -12.10
CA ARG A 79 -11.84 -10.86 -11.16
C ARG A 79 -11.13 -9.66 -10.52
N THR A 80 -10.83 -8.64 -11.31
CA THR A 80 -10.25 -7.40 -10.80
C THR A 80 -11.16 -6.72 -9.78
N GLN A 81 -12.48 -6.64 -10.05
CA GLN A 81 -13.43 -6.07 -9.10
C GLN A 81 -13.52 -6.87 -7.79
N MET A 82 -13.49 -8.20 -7.87
CA MET A 82 -13.49 -9.06 -6.70
C MET A 82 -12.22 -8.85 -5.87
N LEU A 83 -11.05 -8.84 -6.50
CA LEU A 83 -9.76 -8.62 -5.84
C LEU A 83 -9.70 -7.25 -5.14
N VAL A 84 -10.13 -6.19 -5.82
CA VAL A 84 -10.19 -4.85 -5.23
C VAL A 84 -11.08 -4.84 -4.00
N ARG A 85 -12.26 -5.48 -4.04
CA ARG A 85 -13.16 -5.57 -2.88
C ARG A 85 -12.54 -6.33 -1.72
N GLU A 86 -11.87 -7.43 -1.98
CA GLU A 86 -11.30 -8.32 -0.97
C GLU A 86 -10.01 -7.74 -0.33
N ILE A 87 -9.26 -6.93 -1.10
CA ILE A 87 -7.96 -6.41 -0.67
C ILE A 87 -8.06 -4.99 -0.14
N GLU A 88 -8.74 -4.09 -0.89
CA GLU A 88 -8.68 -2.66 -0.65
C GLU A 88 -9.78 -2.16 0.30
N SER A 89 -10.86 -2.92 0.50
CA SER A 89 -12.02 -2.42 1.25
C SER A 89 -11.70 -2.04 2.69
N GLU A 90 -10.84 -2.80 3.36
CA GLU A 90 -10.46 -2.60 4.75
C GLU A 90 -9.47 -1.43 4.88
N THR A 91 -8.38 -1.49 4.14
CA THR A 91 -7.29 -0.49 4.16
C THR A 91 -7.77 0.90 3.77
N SER A 92 -8.60 1.01 2.72
CA SER A 92 -9.16 2.29 2.27
C SER A 92 -10.04 2.94 3.33
N GLY A 93 -10.82 2.15 4.07
CA GLY A 93 -11.64 2.61 5.20
C GLY A 93 -10.81 3.16 6.35
N ILE A 94 -9.73 2.47 6.71
CA ILE A 94 -8.82 2.87 7.80
C ILE A 94 -8.16 4.22 7.48
N TYR A 95 -7.58 4.37 6.30
CA TYR A 95 -6.92 5.63 5.91
C TYR A 95 -7.90 6.78 5.79
N THR A 96 -9.05 6.57 5.14
CA THR A 96 -10.07 7.61 4.98
C THR A 96 -10.57 8.10 6.34
N THR A 97 -10.82 7.19 7.28
CA THR A 97 -11.27 7.53 8.63
C THR A 97 -10.22 8.32 9.39
N ALA A 98 -8.96 7.90 9.36
CA ALA A 98 -7.87 8.60 10.05
C ALA A 98 -7.66 10.03 9.52
N ILE A 99 -7.72 10.23 8.20
CA ILE A 99 -7.59 11.55 7.58
C ILE A 99 -8.81 12.42 7.92
N ALA A 100 -10.04 11.87 7.88
CA ALA A 100 -11.24 12.60 8.24
C ALA A 100 -11.24 13.03 9.73
N GLN A 101 -10.74 12.20 10.62
CA GLN A 101 -10.58 12.55 12.03
C GLN A 101 -9.53 13.66 12.23
N ALA A 102 -8.40 13.59 11.54
CA ALA A 102 -7.38 14.64 11.59
C ALA A 102 -7.91 15.98 11.05
N LEU A 103 -8.70 15.94 9.97
CA LEU A 103 -9.39 17.10 9.42
C LEU A 103 -10.36 17.72 10.45
N ALA A 104 -11.19 16.90 11.10
CA ALA A 104 -12.12 17.34 12.12
C ALA A 104 -11.43 17.95 13.36
N LYS A 105 -10.23 17.50 13.70
CA LYS A 105 -9.39 18.04 14.79
C LYS A 105 -8.61 19.31 14.38
N GLY A 106 -8.57 19.65 13.11
CA GLY A 106 -7.75 20.76 12.59
C GLY A 106 -6.25 20.46 12.54
N ASP A 107 -5.86 19.17 12.58
CA ASP A 107 -4.47 18.73 12.50
C ASP A 107 -3.89 18.80 11.09
N VAL A 108 -4.75 18.92 10.07
CA VAL A 108 -4.40 19.04 8.66
C VAL A 108 -5.15 20.17 7.99
N ARG A 109 -4.70 20.56 6.81
CA ARG A 109 -5.35 21.64 6.03
C ARG A 109 -6.82 21.31 5.71
N PRO A 110 -7.74 22.28 5.76
CA PRO A 110 -9.18 22.03 5.70
C PRO A 110 -9.74 21.75 4.29
N ASP A 111 -8.94 21.94 3.24
CA ASP A 111 -9.34 21.78 1.84
C ASP A 111 -9.06 20.35 1.28
N LEU A 112 -8.71 19.40 2.16
CA LEU A 112 -8.47 18.02 1.76
C LEU A 112 -9.78 17.24 1.59
N ASP A 113 -9.85 16.44 0.49
CA ASP A 113 -10.81 15.35 0.39
C ASP A 113 -10.19 14.08 1.03
N PRO A 114 -10.76 13.57 2.14
CA PRO A 114 -10.16 12.44 2.86
C PRO A 114 -10.03 11.16 2.01
N ARG A 115 -10.94 10.94 1.06
CA ARG A 115 -10.92 9.74 0.20
C ARG A 115 -9.82 9.83 -0.85
N LEU A 116 -9.69 10.99 -1.50
CA LEU A 116 -8.65 11.21 -2.50
C LEU A 116 -7.25 11.21 -1.86
N PHE A 117 -7.10 11.81 -0.68
CA PHE A 117 -5.82 11.79 0.03
C PHE A 117 -5.47 10.42 0.57
N ALA A 118 -6.45 9.63 1.04
CA ALA A 118 -6.24 8.22 1.38
C ALA A 118 -5.72 7.43 0.18
N PHE A 119 -6.34 7.60 -0.98
CA PHE A 119 -5.92 6.97 -2.22
C PHE A 119 -4.50 7.37 -2.64
N PHE A 120 -4.16 8.66 -2.57
CA PHE A 120 -2.82 9.12 -2.93
C PHE A 120 -1.76 8.64 -1.94
N LEU A 121 -2.05 8.64 -0.64
CA LEU A 121 -1.14 8.12 0.38
C LEU A 121 -0.86 6.63 0.17
N ASP A 122 -1.90 5.85 -0.03
CA ASP A 122 -1.79 4.42 -0.29
C ASP A 122 -0.97 4.13 -1.56
N ASN A 123 -1.21 4.85 -2.65
CA ASN A 123 -0.41 4.73 -3.88
C ASN A 123 1.07 5.07 -3.68
N LEU A 124 1.40 6.06 -2.85
CA LEU A 124 2.79 6.37 -2.52
C LEU A 124 3.46 5.22 -1.76
N LEU A 125 2.76 4.65 -0.77
CA LEU A 125 3.25 3.51 0.00
C LEU A 125 3.38 2.26 -0.86
N MET A 126 2.42 2.00 -1.75
CA MET A 126 2.44 0.90 -2.70
C MET A 126 3.61 1.03 -3.69
N SER A 127 3.84 2.23 -4.24
CA SER A 127 4.99 2.48 -5.11
C SER A 127 6.31 2.25 -4.39
N LEU A 128 6.40 2.61 -3.11
CA LEU A 128 7.58 2.33 -2.27
C LEU A 128 7.78 0.82 -2.09
N GLN A 129 6.71 0.06 -1.79
CA GLN A 129 6.76 -1.41 -1.67
C GLN A 129 7.28 -2.06 -2.96
N PHE A 130 6.75 -1.66 -4.11
CA PHE A 130 7.18 -2.19 -5.41
C PHE A 130 8.63 -1.85 -5.70
N SER A 131 9.12 -0.68 -5.28
CA SER A 131 10.52 -0.28 -5.45
C SER A 131 11.50 -1.18 -4.69
N TYR A 132 11.06 -1.84 -3.62
CA TYR A 132 11.87 -2.84 -2.90
C TYR A 132 11.72 -4.26 -3.46
N THR A 133 10.67 -4.55 -4.25
CA THR A 133 10.27 -5.93 -4.50
C THR A 133 10.14 -6.32 -5.97
N CYS A 134 9.78 -5.38 -6.85
CA CYS A 134 9.47 -5.64 -8.26
C CYS A 134 10.55 -5.06 -9.16
N ASP A 135 11.08 -5.85 -10.08
CA ASP A 135 12.25 -5.50 -10.89
C ASP A 135 12.07 -4.19 -11.68
N TYR A 136 10.92 -3.99 -12.34
CA TYR A 136 10.64 -2.74 -13.04
C TYR A 136 10.73 -1.52 -12.12
N TYR A 137 10.19 -1.60 -10.91
CA TYR A 137 10.19 -0.48 -9.96
C TYR A 137 11.56 -0.27 -9.31
N LYS A 138 12.36 -1.32 -9.12
CA LYS A 138 13.77 -1.23 -8.69
C LYS A 138 14.58 -0.46 -9.72
N GLU A 139 14.51 -0.85 -10.99
CA GLU A 139 15.18 -0.16 -12.10
C GLU A 139 14.69 1.28 -12.26
N ARG A 140 13.38 1.52 -12.13
CA ARG A 140 12.81 2.85 -12.12
C ARG A 140 13.37 3.72 -10.99
N PHE A 141 13.45 3.19 -9.76
CA PHE A 141 14.03 3.88 -8.61
C PHE A 141 15.49 4.26 -8.90
N LYS A 142 16.29 3.31 -9.35
CA LYS A 142 17.69 3.53 -9.73
C LYS A 142 17.85 4.59 -10.83
N PHE A 143 16.98 4.58 -11.82
CA PHE A 143 17.00 5.57 -12.90
C PHE A 143 16.80 7.01 -12.38
N TYR A 144 15.92 7.20 -11.40
CA TYR A 144 15.66 8.52 -10.81
C TYR A 144 16.71 8.95 -9.78
N THR A 145 17.28 8.02 -9.03
CA THR A 145 18.12 8.33 -7.87
C THR A 145 19.60 8.11 -8.12
N GLY A 146 19.96 7.36 -9.18
CA GLY A 146 21.32 6.97 -9.51
C GLY A 146 21.87 5.80 -8.69
N VAL A 147 21.10 5.26 -7.73
CA VAL A 147 21.51 4.15 -6.83
C VAL A 147 20.39 3.13 -6.68
N ASP A 148 20.77 1.89 -6.40
CA ASP A 148 19.79 0.86 -6.07
C ASP A 148 19.09 1.16 -4.75
N VAL A 149 17.81 0.82 -4.67
CA VAL A 149 16.99 1.07 -3.45
C VAL A 149 17.57 0.36 -2.22
N GLU A 150 18.21 -0.79 -2.42
CA GLU A 150 18.83 -1.59 -1.36
C GLU A 150 20.16 -1.00 -0.86
N GLU A 151 20.81 -0.17 -1.67
CA GLU A 151 22.05 0.55 -1.33
C GLU A 151 21.78 1.94 -0.76
N MET A 152 20.57 2.47 -0.94
CA MET A 152 20.20 3.77 -0.39
C MET A 152 19.92 3.67 1.11
N ASP A 153 20.40 4.67 1.85
CA ASP A 153 20.07 4.82 3.26
C ASP A 153 18.55 4.90 3.47
N GLU A 154 18.00 3.94 4.19
CA GLU A 154 16.56 3.84 4.45
C GLU A 154 16.00 5.07 5.18
N GLU A 155 16.75 5.64 6.13
CA GLU A 155 16.34 6.85 6.83
C GLU A 155 16.24 8.06 5.89
N ARG A 156 17.06 8.10 4.86
CA ARG A 156 16.98 9.11 3.81
C ARG A 156 15.72 8.95 2.98
N VAL A 157 15.35 7.71 2.60
CA VAL A 157 14.11 7.44 1.85
C VAL A 157 12.89 7.82 2.69
N ILE A 158 12.84 7.36 3.94
CA ILE A 158 11.76 7.66 4.88
C ILE A 158 11.62 9.18 5.08
N GLY A 159 12.71 9.86 5.38
CA GLY A 159 12.69 11.29 5.65
C GLY A 159 12.27 12.14 4.45
N GLN A 160 12.64 11.76 3.21
CA GLN A 160 12.21 12.49 2.02
C GLN A 160 10.74 12.23 1.69
N LEU A 161 10.28 10.98 1.82
CA LEU A 161 8.86 10.67 1.62
C LEU A 161 7.98 11.34 2.67
N LEU A 162 8.45 11.38 3.94
CA LEU A 162 7.73 12.06 5.02
C LEU A 162 7.59 13.56 4.73
N LYS A 163 8.65 14.23 4.27
CA LYS A 163 8.59 15.65 3.88
C LYS A 163 7.58 15.89 2.76
N PHE A 164 7.51 14.99 1.78
CA PHE A 164 6.52 15.07 0.70
C PHE A 164 5.10 14.97 1.25
N VAL A 165 4.85 13.97 2.12
CA VAL A 165 3.55 13.78 2.79
C VAL A 165 3.20 14.97 3.69
N GLU A 166 4.15 15.48 4.48
CA GLU A 166 3.99 16.67 5.32
C GLU A 166 3.55 17.88 4.49
N SER A 167 4.23 18.14 3.38
CA SER A 167 3.89 19.26 2.49
C SER A 167 2.50 19.13 1.88
N ALA A 168 2.00 17.91 1.68
CA ALA A 168 0.66 17.66 1.19
C ALA A 168 -0.43 17.90 2.25
N PHE A 169 -0.15 17.60 3.53
CA PHE A 169 -1.12 17.71 4.63
C PHE A 169 -1.12 19.05 5.34
N THR A 170 -0.04 19.82 5.27
CA THR A 170 0.12 21.09 6.01
C THR A 170 0.14 22.28 5.06
N PHE A 171 -0.32 23.44 5.56
CA PHE A 171 -0.04 24.70 4.88
C PHE A 171 1.40 25.12 5.16
N GLU A 172 2.10 25.62 4.16
CA GLU A 172 3.25 26.48 4.42
C GLU A 172 2.77 27.69 5.23
N LYS A 173 3.32 27.85 6.42
CA LYS A 173 3.17 29.13 7.15
C LYS A 173 3.87 30.19 6.30
N LYS A 174 3.08 31.01 5.62
CA LYS A 174 3.58 32.24 5.00
C LYS A 174 4.10 33.17 6.05
#